data_9a461d602d355ea5e6b8a2bc80970d6a
#
_entry.id   9a461d602d355ea5e6b8a2bc80970d6a
#
_cell.length_a   1.000
_cell.length_b   1.000
_cell.length_c   1.000
_cell.angle_alpha   90.00
_cell.angle_beta   90.00
_cell.angle_gamma   90.00
#
_symmetry.space_group_name_H-M   'P 1'
#
loop_
_entity.id
_entity.type
_entity.pdbx_description
1 polymer ?
#
loop_
_entity_poly.entity_id
_entity_poly.type
_entity_poly.pdbx_seq_one_letter_code
_entity_poly.pdbx_strand_id
1 'polypeptide(L)'
;MAKFSLFGFKLGKDIPAQEVLPSFSPPILDDGAVTITAAAHYGTTIDLDSNYKNDVELITRYREMAMQPEIENAVDDIINEAIVQEDGITVKLNTDNVKASPKVKKAIEDEFSNVLTLLNFKNLGQDIFRRFYVDGRMYYNIILDKENTASGIQELRYTDPRKITKVREVRKVKDSTTGYDIIQGYVEYY
;
A
#
# COMPACT_ATOMS: atom_id res chain seq x y z
N MET A 1 20.42 27.77 20.59
CA MET A 1 19.83 27.77 19.23
C MET A 1 18.54 28.56 19.25
N ALA A 2 18.42 29.57 18.43
CA ALA A 2 17.31 30.53 18.47
C ALA A 2 16.01 29.87 17.99
N LYS A 3 14.95 29.99 18.81
CA LYS A 3 13.61 29.57 18.46
C LYS A 3 12.97 30.68 17.62
N PHE A 4 12.69 30.41 16.34
CA PHE A 4 11.99 31.33 15.50
C PHE A 4 10.48 31.04 15.52
N SER A 5 9.68 32.02 15.87
CA SER A 5 8.21 31.97 15.84
C SER A 5 7.73 32.99 14.81
N LEU A 6 7.04 32.54 13.77
CA LEU A 6 6.42 33.38 12.78
C LEU A 6 4.91 33.09 12.77
N PHE A 7 4.08 34.15 12.99
CA PHE A 7 2.60 34.06 13.01
C PHE A 7 1.99 33.00 13.93
N GLY A 8 2.61 32.75 15.10
CA GLY A 8 2.09 31.76 16.05
C GLY A 8 2.45 30.30 15.75
N PHE A 9 3.14 30.04 14.64
CA PHE A 9 3.67 28.71 14.35
C PHE A 9 5.10 28.57 14.89
N LYS A 10 5.32 27.60 15.76
CA LYS A 10 6.67 27.23 16.22
C LYS A 10 7.34 26.34 15.18
N LEU A 11 8.26 26.89 14.40
CA LEU A 11 9.19 26.10 13.59
C LEU A 11 10.37 25.69 14.50
N GLY A 12 10.29 24.50 15.03
CA GLY A 12 11.35 23.92 15.86
C GLY A 12 11.15 22.42 16.04
N LYS A 13 12.24 21.72 16.16
CA LYS A 13 12.39 20.26 16.16
C LYS A 13 11.84 19.52 17.38
N ASP A 14 11.06 20.21 18.22
CA ASP A 14 10.46 19.66 19.44
C ASP A 14 8.94 19.80 19.38
N ILE A 15 8.32 19.08 18.42
CA ILE A 15 6.97 18.59 18.66
C ILE A 15 7.22 17.37 19.57
N PRO A 16 6.85 17.41 20.86
CA PRO A 16 6.89 16.20 21.65
C PRO A 16 6.05 15.18 20.90
N ALA A 17 6.61 13.99 20.66
CA ALA A 17 5.83 12.88 20.16
C ALA A 17 4.57 12.85 21.02
N GLN A 18 3.42 13.09 20.42
CA GLN A 18 2.16 13.03 21.13
C GLN A 18 2.11 11.60 21.67
N GLU A 19 2.21 11.42 22.98
CA GLU A 19 2.01 10.11 23.59
C GLU A 19 0.62 9.68 23.17
N VAL A 20 0.59 8.69 22.28
CA VAL A 20 -0.68 8.08 21.85
C VAL A 20 -1.21 7.37 23.08
N LEU A 21 -2.14 8.01 23.76
CA LEU A 21 -2.82 7.41 24.90
C LEU A 21 -3.47 6.11 24.44
N PRO A 22 -3.32 5.02 25.21
CA PRO A 22 -3.96 3.76 24.86
C PRO A 22 -5.48 3.95 24.73
N SER A 23 -6.03 3.60 23.59
CA SER A 23 -7.45 3.75 23.28
C SER A 23 -8.17 2.41 23.36
N PHE A 24 -9.42 2.41 23.82
CA PHE A 24 -10.29 1.24 23.83
C PHE A 24 -10.89 0.94 22.44
N SER A 25 -10.95 1.93 21.57
CA SER A 25 -11.44 1.76 20.22
C SER A 25 -10.31 1.88 19.21
N PRO A 26 -10.32 1.04 18.16
CA PRO A 26 -9.35 1.16 17.07
C PRO A 26 -9.52 2.51 16.36
N PRO A 27 -8.44 3.12 15.87
CA PRO A 27 -8.56 4.31 15.02
C PRO A 27 -9.35 3.95 13.76
N ILE A 28 -10.21 4.86 13.34
CA ILE A 28 -10.90 4.74 12.06
C ILE A 28 -9.89 5.14 10.99
N LEU A 29 -9.35 4.14 10.30
CA LEU A 29 -8.49 4.32 9.13
C LEU A 29 -9.29 3.95 7.90
N ASP A 30 -9.56 4.93 7.06
CA ASP A 30 -10.25 4.74 5.77
C ASP A 30 -9.22 4.31 4.70
N ASP A 31 -8.70 3.11 4.85
CA ASP A 31 -7.70 2.49 3.94
C ASP A 31 -8.22 1.21 3.28
N GLY A 32 -9.55 0.99 3.34
CA GLY A 32 -10.22 -0.18 2.78
C GLY A 32 -9.95 -1.49 3.53
N ALA A 33 -9.28 -1.45 4.71
CA ALA A 33 -9.09 -2.64 5.53
C ALA A 33 -10.33 -2.96 6.35
N VAL A 34 -10.72 -4.22 6.38
CA VAL A 34 -11.75 -4.72 7.30
C VAL A 34 -11.11 -4.92 8.66
N THR A 35 -11.53 -4.14 9.66
CA THR A 35 -10.97 -4.23 11.01
C THR A 35 -11.70 -5.30 11.82
N ILE A 36 -10.99 -6.35 12.22
CA ILE A 36 -11.47 -7.39 13.12
C ILE A 36 -10.97 -7.08 14.53
N THR A 37 -11.90 -6.89 15.45
CA THR A 37 -11.59 -6.80 16.87
C THR A 37 -11.85 -8.17 17.45
N ALA A 38 -10.82 -8.88 17.93
CA ALA A 38 -11.01 -10.11 18.66
C ALA A 38 -11.80 -9.79 19.93
N ALA A 39 -13.14 -9.86 19.84
CA ALA A 39 -14.02 -9.76 20.99
C ALA A 39 -14.10 -11.16 21.59
N ALA A 40 -13.48 -11.31 22.75
CA ALA A 40 -13.78 -12.45 23.59
C ALA A 40 -15.29 -12.51 23.84
N HIS A 41 -15.92 -13.61 23.50
CA HIS A 41 -17.16 -14.18 24.05
C HIS A 41 -18.54 -13.67 23.65
N TYR A 42 -18.76 -12.60 22.92
CA TYR A 42 -20.10 -12.27 22.43
C TYR A 42 -20.04 -11.88 20.95
N GLY A 43 -20.50 -12.83 20.13
CA GLY A 43 -20.79 -12.80 18.70
C GLY A 43 -21.02 -11.44 18.01
N THR A 44 -20.02 -10.63 17.88
CA THR A 44 -19.98 -9.66 16.80
C THR A 44 -19.57 -10.43 15.54
N THR A 45 -20.55 -10.85 14.79
CA THR A 45 -20.38 -11.37 13.44
C THR A 45 -19.82 -10.20 12.64
N ILE A 46 -18.53 -10.21 12.38
CA ILE A 46 -17.92 -9.25 11.46
C ILE A 46 -18.43 -9.66 10.10
N ASP A 47 -19.19 -8.79 9.47
CA ASP A 47 -19.69 -9.02 8.14
C ASP A 47 -18.58 -8.75 7.12
N LEU A 48 -17.60 -9.68 7.08
CA LEU A 48 -16.57 -9.71 6.06
C LEU A 48 -17.16 -9.79 4.66
N ASP A 49 -18.31 -10.45 4.53
CA ASP A 49 -18.98 -10.64 3.25
C ASP A 49 -19.55 -9.35 2.68
N SER A 50 -20.07 -8.44 3.52
CA SER A 50 -20.62 -7.18 3.01
C SER A 50 -19.55 -6.24 2.52
N ASN A 51 -18.43 -6.11 3.25
CA ASN A 51 -17.31 -5.27 2.85
C ASN A 51 -16.61 -5.82 1.60
N TYR A 52 -16.42 -7.13 1.54
CA TYR A 52 -15.87 -7.79 0.36
C TYR A 52 -16.76 -7.59 -0.87
N LYS A 53 -18.07 -7.78 -0.74
CA LYS A 53 -19.03 -7.55 -1.83
C LYS A 53 -19.03 -6.10 -2.30
N ASN A 54 -18.96 -5.14 -1.37
CA ASN A 54 -18.85 -3.72 -1.71
C ASN A 54 -17.59 -3.39 -2.50
N ASP A 55 -16.44 -3.92 -2.10
CA ASP A 55 -15.16 -3.71 -2.80
C ASP A 55 -15.18 -4.33 -4.21
N VAL A 56 -15.67 -5.56 -4.34
CA VAL A 56 -15.81 -6.24 -5.63
C VAL A 56 -16.76 -5.49 -6.56
N GLU A 57 -17.91 -5.04 -6.02
CA GLU A 57 -18.90 -4.30 -6.78
C GLU A 57 -18.34 -2.94 -7.24
N LEU A 58 -17.63 -2.24 -6.36
CA LEU A 58 -17.03 -0.94 -6.65
C LEU A 58 -15.99 -1.04 -7.78
N ILE A 59 -15.06 -1.99 -7.68
CA ILE A 59 -14.05 -2.22 -8.73
C ILE A 59 -14.72 -2.61 -10.04
N THR A 60 -15.75 -3.45 -10.00
CA THR A 60 -16.48 -3.85 -11.20
C THR A 60 -17.14 -2.64 -11.87
N ARG A 61 -17.79 -1.77 -11.10
CA ARG A 61 -18.38 -0.52 -11.60
C ARG A 61 -17.34 0.42 -12.21
N TYR A 62 -16.17 0.57 -11.59
CA TYR A 62 -15.09 1.39 -12.14
C TYR A 62 -14.60 0.85 -13.49
N ARG A 63 -14.44 -0.48 -13.62
CA ARG A 63 -14.07 -1.12 -14.89
C ARG A 63 -15.14 -0.93 -15.97
N GLU A 64 -16.42 -1.07 -15.61
CA GLU A 64 -17.55 -0.81 -16.53
C GLU A 64 -17.59 0.66 -16.97
N MET A 65 -17.38 1.60 -16.07
CA MET A 65 -17.29 3.03 -16.40
C MET A 65 -16.11 3.32 -17.33
N ALA A 66 -14.95 2.73 -17.07
CA ALA A 66 -13.75 2.92 -17.89
C ALA A 66 -13.88 2.35 -19.31
N MET A 67 -14.89 1.54 -19.60
CA MET A 67 -15.22 1.05 -20.96
C MET A 67 -16.11 2.01 -21.75
N GLN A 68 -16.61 3.09 -21.13
CA GLN A 68 -17.40 4.09 -21.87
C GLN A 68 -16.45 4.96 -22.71
N PRO A 69 -16.77 5.22 -23.99
CA PRO A 69 -15.84 5.85 -24.93
C PRO A 69 -15.25 7.18 -24.48
N GLU A 70 -16.05 8.02 -23.82
CA GLU A 70 -15.59 9.32 -23.34
C GLU A 70 -14.60 9.17 -22.18
N ILE A 71 -14.84 8.20 -21.31
CA ILE A 71 -13.99 7.93 -20.13
C ILE A 71 -12.74 7.16 -20.58
N GLU A 72 -12.90 6.20 -21.49
CA GLU A 72 -11.79 5.43 -22.06
C GLU A 72 -10.74 6.36 -22.69
N ASN A 73 -11.18 7.29 -23.54
CA ASN A 73 -10.28 8.27 -24.15
C ASN A 73 -9.54 9.12 -23.08
N ALA A 74 -10.25 9.60 -22.06
CA ALA A 74 -9.64 10.38 -21.02
C ALA A 74 -8.63 9.56 -20.17
N VAL A 75 -8.94 8.29 -19.91
CA VAL A 75 -8.02 7.37 -19.21
C VAL A 75 -6.79 7.09 -20.07
N ASP A 76 -6.96 6.88 -21.36
CA ASP A 76 -5.84 6.64 -22.29
C ASP A 76 -4.93 7.87 -22.41
N ASP A 77 -5.47 9.08 -22.44
CA ASP A 77 -4.69 10.32 -22.41
C ASP A 77 -3.84 10.40 -21.14
N ILE A 78 -4.44 10.13 -19.96
CA ILE A 78 -3.73 10.12 -18.69
C ILE A 78 -2.61 9.07 -18.67
N ILE A 79 -2.88 7.87 -19.19
CA ILE A 79 -1.89 6.79 -19.24
C ILE A 79 -0.73 7.16 -20.15
N ASN A 80 -1.03 7.71 -21.34
CA ASN A 80 -0.03 8.12 -22.30
C ASN A 80 0.86 9.25 -21.79
N GLU A 81 0.31 10.17 -20.99
CA GLU A 81 1.08 11.22 -20.36
C GLU A 81 1.90 10.72 -19.16
N ALA A 82 1.38 9.75 -18.40
CA ALA A 82 2.04 9.23 -17.20
C ALA A 82 3.17 8.24 -17.52
N ILE A 83 2.98 7.41 -18.55
CA ILE A 83 3.92 6.34 -18.93
C ILE A 83 4.52 6.67 -20.29
N VAL A 84 5.48 7.56 -20.30
CA VAL A 84 6.23 7.95 -21.49
C VAL A 84 7.54 7.17 -21.57
N GLN A 85 7.90 6.68 -22.77
CA GLN A 85 9.21 6.14 -23.02
C GLN A 85 10.12 7.22 -23.62
N GLU A 86 11.16 7.59 -22.90
CA GLU A 86 12.22 8.45 -23.39
C GLU A 86 13.50 7.60 -23.56
N ASP A 87 14.02 7.51 -24.76
CA ASP A 87 15.21 6.70 -25.10
C ASP A 87 15.13 5.21 -24.66
N GLY A 88 13.92 4.65 -24.63
CA GLY A 88 13.68 3.28 -24.21
C GLY A 88 13.68 3.08 -22.68
N ILE A 89 13.74 4.16 -21.91
CA ILE A 89 13.67 4.17 -20.44
C ILE A 89 12.29 4.71 -20.04
N THR A 90 11.51 3.89 -19.36
CA THR A 90 10.17 4.28 -18.89
C THR A 90 10.18 4.84 -17.47
N VAL A 91 11.09 4.33 -16.62
CA VAL A 91 11.22 4.74 -15.21
C VAL A 91 12.69 4.95 -14.88
N LYS A 92 12.99 6.07 -14.24
CA LYS A 92 14.34 6.44 -13.83
C LYS A 92 14.42 6.53 -12.31
N LEU A 93 15.35 5.77 -11.75
CA LEU A 93 15.65 5.84 -10.32
C LEU A 93 16.64 6.99 -10.05
N ASN A 94 16.28 7.89 -9.13
CA ASN A 94 17.18 8.94 -8.66
C ASN A 94 17.67 8.61 -7.25
N THR A 95 18.98 8.35 -7.12
CA THR A 95 19.65 8.04 -5.85
C THR A 95 20.46 9.21 -5.29
N ASP A 96 20.37 10.42 -5.87
CA ASP A 96 21.20 11.56 -5.49
C ASP A 96 21.05 11.97 -4.03
N ASN A 97 19.81 11.96 -3.55
CA ASN A 97 19.46 12.34 -2.17
C ASN A 97 19.67 11.21 -1.13
N VAL A 98 20.06 10.01 -1.57
CA VAL A 98 20.29 8.88 -0.66
C VAL A 98 21.68 9.00 -0.06
N LYS A 99 21.77 9.14 1.26
CA LYS A 99 23.04 9.18 2.02
C LYS A 99 23.59 7.77 2.22
N ALA A 100 24.11 7.16 1.15
CA ALA A 100 24.69 5.82 1.17
C ALA A 100 25.99 5.78 0.36
N SER A 101 26.79 4.74 0.59
CA SER A 101 28.02 4.53 -0.19
C SER A 101 27.69 4.23 -1.66
N PRO A 102 28.61 4.52 -2.61
CA PRO A 102 28.40 4.21 -4.02
C PRO A 102 28.06 2.74 -4.30
N LYS A 103 28.65 1.83 -3.51
CA LYS A 103 28.35 0.39 -3.61
C LYS A 103 26.88 0.07 -3.26
N VAL A 104 26.35 0.71 -2.23
CA VAL A 104 24.95 0.53 -1.82
C VAL A 104 24.00 1.14 -2.84
N LYS A 105 24.33 2.34 -3.36
CA LYS A 105 23.52 2.97 -4.42
C LYS A 105 23.42 2.08 -5.65
N LYS A 106 24.54 1.53 -6.10
CA LYS A 106 24.55 0.61 -7.22
C LYS A 106 23.73 -0.66 -6.96
N ALA A 107 23.83 -1.24 -5.77
CA ALA A 107 22.99 -2.40 -5.40
C ALA A 107 21.48 -2.08 -5.45
N ILE A 108 21.08 -0.87 -5.03
CA ILE A 108 19.68 -0.41 -5.12
C ILE A 108 19.26 -0.27 -6.58
N GLU A 109 20.11 0.28 -7.44
CA GLU A 109 19.85 0.43 -8.88
C GLU A 109 19.72 -0.93 -9.58
N ASP A 110 20.59 -1.87 -9.24
CA ASP A 110 20.58 -3.22 -9.78
C ASP A 110 19.28 -3.96 -9.37
N GLU A 111 18.89 -3.89 -8.10
CA GLU A 111 17.63 -4.51 -7.60
C GLU A 111 16.39 -3.82 -8.17
N PHE A 112 16.39 -2.51 -8.32
CA PHE A 112 15.30 -1.80 -8.96
C PHE A 112 15.11 -2.25 -10.42
N SER A 113 16.22 -2.40 -11.16
CA SER A 113 16.20 -2.90 -12.53
C SER A 113 15.67 -4.33 -12.61
N ASN A 114 16.02 -5.17 -11.62
CA ASN A 114 15.50 -6.53 -11.51
C ASN A 114 13.98 -6.53 -11.30
N VAL A 115 13.45 -5.69 -10.42
CA VAL A 115 11.99 -5.56 -10.20
C VAL A 115 11.27 -5.11 -11.48
N LEU A 116 11.81 -4.12 -12.20
CA LEU A 116 11.23 -3.68 -13.48
C LEU A 116 11.22 -4.82 -14.53
N THR A 117 12.25 -5.67 -14.52
CA THR A 117 12.32 -6.84 -15.40
C THR A 117 11.29 -7.90 -15.02
N LEU A 118 11.13 -8.19 -13.71
CA LEU A 118 10.12 -9.13 -13.21
C LEU A 118 8.70 -8.67 -13.53
N LEU A 119 8.44 -7.36 -13.52
CA LEU A 119 7.18 -6.76 -13.91
C LEU A 119 6.99 -6.72 -15.43
N ASN A 120 8.06 -6.97 -16.21
CA ASN A 120 8.11 -6.68 -17.64
C ASN A 120 7.62 -5.24 -17.97
N PHE A 121 8.03 -4.29 -17.12
CA PHE A 121 7.47 -2.94 -17.10
C PHE A 121 7.67 -2.21 -18.43
N LYS A 122 8.74 -2.51 -19.16
CA LYS A 122 9.00 -1.94 -20.49
C LYS A 122 7.85 -2.19 -21.48
N ASN A 123 7.25 -3.38 -21.42
CA ASN A 123 6.19 -3.78 -22.35
C ASN A 123 4.79 -3.61 -21.75
N LEU A 124 4.66 -3.78 -20.44
CA LEU A 124 3.37 -3.80 -19.72
C LEU A 124 3.12 -2.56 -18.86
N GLY A 125 4.02 -1.57 -18.87
CA GLY A 125 3.93 -0.41 -17.98
C GLY A 125 2.62 0.35 -18.10
N GLN A 126 2.12 0.57 -19.32
CA GLN A 126 0.83 1.23 -19.55
C GLN A 126 -0.34 0.38 -19.03
N ASP A 127 -0.33 -0.93 -19.28
CA ASP A 127 -1.36 -1.84 -18.76
C ASP A 127 -1.36 -1.92 -17.23
N ILE A 128 -0.17 -1.95 -16.63
CA ILE A 128 0.01 -1.96 -15.18
C ILE A 128 -0.56 -0.67 -14.59
N PHE A 129 -0.21 0.49 -15.17
CA PHE A 129 -0.69 1.77 -14.70
C PHE A 129 -2.20 1.92 -14.91
N ARG A 130 -2.75 1.47 -16.07
CA ARG A 130 -4.20 1.46 -16.34
C ARG A 130 -4.96 0.68 -15.28
N ARG A 131 -4.50 -0.53 -14.95
CA ARG A 131 -5.13 -1.35 -13.90
C ARG A 131 -5.10 -0.66 -12.55
N PHE A 132 -3.96 -0.10 -12.18
CA PHE A 132 -3.83 0.65 -10.94
C PHE A 132 -4.75 1.87 -10.90
N TYR A 133 -4.81 2.63 -11.99
CA TYR A 133 -5.61 3.86 -12.09
C TYR A 133 -7.12 3.57 -12.02
N VAL A 134 -7.59 2.55 -12.72
CA VAL A 134 -9.01 2.18 -12.77
C VAL A 134 -9.45 1.47 -11.49
N ASP A 135 -8.67 0.50 -11.01
CA ASP A 135 -9.04 -0.32 -9.85
C ASP A 135 -8.75 0.38 -8.50
N GLY A 136 -7.90 1.44 -8.51
CA GLY A 136 -7.44 2.15 -7.31
C GLY A 136 -6.49 1.34 -6.42
N ARG A 137 -6.22 0.08 -6.76
CA ARG A 137 -5.34 -0.84 -6.02
C ARG A 137 -4.77 -1.92 -6.95
N MET A 138 -3.61 -2.46 -6.59
CA MET A 138 -2.95 -3.49 -7.36
C MET A 138 -2.21 -4.45 -6.44
N TYR A 139 -2.34 -5.75 -6.70
CA TYR A 139 -1.72 -6.80 -5.89
C TYR A 139 -0.88 -7.74 -6.75
N TYR A 140 0.27 -8.11 -6.21
CA TYR A 140 1.13 -9.13 -6.76
C TYR A 140 1.44 -10.19 -5.71
N ASN A 141 1.32 -11.44 -6.08
CA ASN A 141 1.83 -12.55 -5.29
C ASN A 141 3.32 -12.71 -5.58
N ILE A 142 4.13 -12.60 -4.53
CA ILE A 142 5.58 -12.76 -4.61
C ILE A 142 5.93 -14.24 -4.52
N ILE A 143 6.56 -14.77 -5.55
CA ILE A 143 6.98 -16.16 -5.60
C ILE A 143 8.48 -16.24 -5.33
N LEU A 144 8.82 -17.00 -4.29
CA LEU A 144 10.20 -17.28 -3.87
C LEU A 144 10.51 -18.76 -4.12
N ASP A 145 11.79 -19.03 -4.37
CA ASP A 145 12.27 -20.42 -4.36
C ASP A 145 12.25 -20.96 -2.93
N LYS A 146 11.54 -22.07 -2.71
CA LYS A 146 11.42 -22.70 -1.39
C LYS A 146 12.73 -23.34 -0.91
N GLU A 147 13.58 -23.82 -1.83
CA GLU A 147 14.83 -24.46 -1.53
C GLU A 147 15.95 -23.44 -1.31
N ASN A 148 15.88 -22.29 -2.02
CA ASN A 148 16.88 -21.24 -1.92
C ASN A 148 16.21 -19.84 -1.88
N THR A 149 15.71 -19.46 -0.71
CA THR A 149 15.07 -18.14 -0.51
C THR A 149 16.06 -16.98 -0.69
N ALA A 150 17.37 -17.23 -0.60
CA ALA A 150 18.40 -16.21 -0.83
C ALA A 150 18.55 -15.83 -2.31
N SER A 151 17.98 -16.60 -3.24
CA SER A 151 17.96 -16.27 -4.67
C SER A 151 17.06 -15.08 -5.01
N GLY A 152 16.29 -14.58 -4.04
CA GLY A 152 15.38 -13.42 -4.21
C GLY A 152 14.06 -13.78 -4.86
N ILE A 153 13.36 -12.76 -5.35
CA ILE A 153 12.05 -12.90 -5.98
C ILE A 153 12.21 -13.56 -7.35
N GLN A 154 11.52 -14.67 -7.58
CA GLN A 154 11.55 -15.40 -8.85
C GLN A 154 10.47 -14.91 -9.83
N GLU A 155 9.29 -14.56 -9.29
CA GLU A 155 8.16 -14.13 -10.11
C GLU A 155 7.27 -13.17 -9.30
N LEU A 156 6.72 -12.16 -10.00
CA LEU A 156 5.64 -11.30 -9.51
C LEU A 156 4.38 -11.64 -10.28
N ARG A 157 3.47 -12.36 -9.63
CA ARG A 157 2.21 -12.79 -10.27
C ARG A 157 1.08 -11.84 -9.91
N TYR A 158 0.55 -11.16 -10.91
CA TYR A 158 -0.61 -10.30 -10.72
C TYR A 158 -1.81 -11.06 -10.15
N THR A 159 -2.47 -10.48 -9.18
CA THR A 159 -3.70 -11.00 -8.59
C THR A 159 -4.81 -9.96 -8.72
N ASP A 160 -5.97 -10.38 -9.24
CA ASP A 160 -7.13 -9.48 -9.40
C ASP A 160 -7.55 -8.93 -8.02
N PRO A 161 -7.62 -7.60 -7.85
CA PRO A 161 -8.01 -6.97 -6.58
C PRO A 161 -9.36 -7.43 -6.02
N ARG A 162 -10.24 -7.90 -6.89
CA ARG A 162 -11.54 -8.47 -6.48
C ARG A 162 -11.45 -9.79 -5.74
N LYS A 163 -10.26 -10.44 -5.74
CA LYS A 163 -10.00 -11.71 -5.06
C LYS A 163 -9.24 -11.55 -3.75
N ILE A 164 -8.88 -10.33 -3.40
CA ILE A 164 -8.08 -10.03 -2.21
C ILE A 164 -8.81 -8.99 -1.37
N THR A 165 -8.85 -9.25 -0.07
CA THR A 165 -9.37 -8.28 0.92
C THR A 165 -8.32 -8.08 2.00
N LYS A 166 -8.04 -6.82 2.32
CA LYS A 166 -7.17 -6.45 3.43
C LYS A 166 -7.93 -6.59 4.75
N VAL A 167 -7.43 -7.46 5.61
CA VAL A 167 -7.99 -7.70 6.95
C VAL A 167 -7.01 -7.19 8.00
N ARG A 168 -7.49 -6.37 8.93
CA ARG A 168 -6.73 -5.85 10.06
C ARG A 168 -7.25 -6.44 11.35
N GLU A 169 -6.44 -7.24 12.02
CA GLU A 169 -6.73 -7.77 13.34
C GLU A 169 -6.14 -6.89 14.43
N VAL A 170 -6.98 -6.48 15.37
CA VAL A 170 -6.57 -5.67 16.51
C VAL A 170 -5.99 -6.56 17.60
N ARG A 171 -4.72 -6.37 17.96
CA ARG A 171 -4.10 -7.04 19.09
C ARG A 171 -4.38 -6.27 20.38
N LYS A 172 -5.01 -6.95 21.30
CA LYS A 172 -5.29 -6.44 22.66
C LYS A 172 -4.40 -7.12 23.68
N VAL A 173 -3.96 -6.35 24.67
CA VAL A 173 -3.22 -6.85 25.82
C VAL A 173 -3.90 -6.31 27.07
N LYS A 174 -3.99 -7.12 28.11
CA LYS A 174 -4.51 -6.68 29.40
C LYS A 174 -3.51 -5.76 30.09
N ASP A 175 -3.96 -4.57 30.45
CA ASP A 175 -3.19 -3.67 31.29
C ASP A 175 -3.04 -4.31 32.68
N SER A 176 -1.81 -4.42 33.14
CA SER A 176 -1.47 -5.02 34.44
C SER A 176 -2.01 -4.23 35.62
N THR A 177 -2.32 -2.94 35.45
CA THR A 177 -2.76 -2.04 36.53
C THR A 177 -4.28 -1.97 36.60
N THR A 178 -4.95 -1.86 35.45
CA THR A 178 -6.40 -1.64 35.40
C THR A 178 -7.18 -2.91 35.06
N GLY A 179 -6.53 -3.94 34.54
CA GLY A 179 -7.15 -5.18 34.08
C GLY A 179 -7.98 -5.06 32.79
N TYR A 180 -8.05 -3.87 32.20
CA TYR A 180 -8.76 -3.63 30.94
C TYR A 180 -7.91 -4.00 29.73
N ASP A 181 -8.58 -4.37 28.63
CA ASP A 181 -7.93 -4.63 27.36
C ASP A 181 -7.53 -3.30 26.70
N ILE A 182 -6.25 -3.10 26.47
CA ILE A 182 -5.70 -1.97 25.71
C ILE A 182 -5.19 -2.45 24.34
N ILE A 183 -5.33 -1.61 23.32
CA ILE A 183 -4.84 -1.92 21.98
C ILE A 183 -3.32 -1.74 21.96
N GLN A 184 -2.60 -2.84 21.70
CA GLN A 184 -1.14 -2.83 21.58
C GLN A 184 -0.66 -2.60 20.15
N GLY A 185 -1.49 -2.97 19.15
CA GLY A 185 -1.14 -2.85 17.74
C GLY A 185 -2.11 -3.58 16.84
N TYR A 186 -1.70 -3.71 15.58
CA TYR A 186 -2.48 -4.35 14.53
C TYR A 186 -1.63 -5.39 13.79
N VAL A 187 -2.28 -6.44 13.27
CA VAL A 187 -1.70 -7.35 12.29
C VAL A 187 -2.57 -7.28 11.04
N GLU A 188 -1.95 -7.11 9.90
CA GLU A 188 -2.63 -7.01 8.62
C GLU A 188 -2.39 -8.28 7.79
N TYR A 189 -3.47 -8.76 7.16
CA TYR A 189 -3.48 -9.92 6.27
C TYR A 189 -4.10 -9.52 4.93
N TYR A 190 -3.69 -10.23 3.88
CA TYR A 190 -4.24 -10.09 2.53
C TYR A 190 -4.68 -11.44 1.99
#